data_683b85dc85c40ce0f343f8d71d0973dc
#
_entry.id   683b85dc85c40ce0f343f8d71d0973dc
#
_cell.length_a   1.000
_cell.length_b   1.000
_cell.length_c   1.000
_cell.angle_alpha   90.00
_cell.angle_beta   90.00
_cell.angle_gamma   90.00
#
_symmetry.space_group_name_H-M   'P 1'
#
loop_
_entity.id
_entity.type
_entity.pdbx_description
1 polymer ?
#
loop_
_entity_poly.entity_id
_entity_poly.type
_entity_poly.pdbx_seq_one_letter_code
_entity_poly.pdbx_strand_id
1 'polypeptide(L)'
;MPIINKEKGIALYAALVAFGTYVFVFGFRKSFTVCTFDGMMFGPIAYKTALVISQMLGYLLAKFYGIKFISGLEKKQRYKIIFLLTGIAWAAWLLFAIVPAPYNVVFLFVNGFPLGMLWGVVFSYVEGRKSTDFIGAALAVSFIFSSGWVKSVGGWLIQSFAISEFWVPFVTGLVFAIPLMICVYGLEKVPAPTAEDEALRTQRIPMTGADRKNLLKQYLPGIIAFVVVYLFATIFRDIRDNFSADMWKEMGYASRPAVFTETETPITILILVLIGAMVAIKNNFKALMAAHAFIMIGFVIAGVSTYYFTQHLLDPFWWMMLVGLGLYLVYIPFNSIFFDRLIAAFSMKGNVGFFIYVADSVGYVGSVSVMLVKEGMTLKIQWTSFFSQSVILLSFVGVFITAYSAYYFFSKSKTTPLMQ
;
A
#
# COMPACT_ATOMS: atom_id res chain seq x y z
N MET A 1 -6.58 -18.84 32.37
CA MET A 1 -6.26 -17.38 32.22
C MET A 1 -4.81 -17.07 31.82
N PRO A 2 -3.72 -17.73 32.32
CA PRO A 2 -2.33 -17.38 31.92
C PRO A 2 -2.01 -17.67 30.44
N ILE A 3 -2.61 -18.69 29.82
CA ILE A 3 -2.33 -19.09 28.43
C ILE A 3 -2.85 -18.03 27.43
N ILE A 4 -4.07 -17.51 27.63
CA ILE A 4 -4.69 -16.48 26.77
C ILE A 4 -3.87 -15.18 26.77
N ASN A 5 -3.26 -14.82 27.91
CA ASN A 5 -2.38 -13.65 27.99
C ASN A 5 -1.07 -13.86 27.21
N LYS A 6 -0.53 -15.08 27.19
CA LYS A 6 0.69 -15.41 26.47
C LYS A 6 0.47 -15.37 24.95
N GLU A 7 -0.63 -15.92 24.44
CA GLU A 7 -0.98 -15.86 22.99
C GLU A 7 -1.19 -14.44 22.50
N LYS A 8 -1.92 -13.61 23.27
CA LYS A 8 -2.09 -12.19 22.95
C LYS A 8 -0.76 -11.43 22.96
N GLY A 9 0.14 -11.74 23.92
CA GLY A 9 1.47 -11.17 23.98
C GLY A 9 2.32 -11.53 22.76
N ILE A 10 2.28 -12.78 22.30
CA ILE A 10 2.97 -13.24 21.08
C ILE A 10 2.40 -12.53 19.84
N ALA A 11 1.07 -12.41 19.74
CA ALA A 11 0.43 -11.73 18.61
C ALA A 11 0.83 -10.26 18.53
N LEU A 12 0.81 -9.55 19.66
CA LEU A 12 1.23 -8.15 19.74
C LEU A 12 2.72 -7.99 19.41
N TYR A 13 3.58 -8.84 19.95
CA TYR A 13 5.01 -8.85 19.63
C TYR A 13 5.26 -9.07 18.13
N ALA A 14 4.61 -10.08 17.55
CA ALA A 14 4.73 -10.37 16.12
C ALA A 14 4.23 -9.21 15.25
N ALA A 15 3.12 -8.57 15.65
CA ALA A 15 2.60 -7.39 14.97
C ALA A 15 3.58 -6.22 15.02
N LEU A 16 4.16 -5.94 16.19
CA LEU A 16 5.12 -4.83 16.37
C LEU A 16 6.40 -5.04 15.58
N VAL A 17 6.99 -6.23 15.61
CA VAL A 17 8.24 -6.50 14.87
C VAL A 17 8.00 -6.56 13.35
N ALA A 18 6.87 -7.08 12.90
CA ALA A 18 6.51 -7.08 11.49
C ALA A 18 6.23 -5.65 10.98
N PHE A 19 5.46 -4.87 11.73
CA PHE A 19 5.21 -3.45 11.48
C PHE A 19 6.53 -2.68 11.39
N GLY A 20 7.39 -2.79 12.41
CA GLY A 20 8.69 -2.10 12.46
C GLY A 20 9.60 -2.52 11.31
N THR A 21 9.70 -3.82 11.01
CA THR A 21 10.50 -4.30 9.88
C THR A 21 10.06 -3.63 8.58
N TYR A 22 8.75 -3.57 8.33
CA TYR A 22 8.27 -3.00 7.08
C TYR A 22 8.39 -1.47 7.05
N VAL A 23 8.24 -0.81 8.18
CA VAL A 23 8.50 0.64 8.33
C VAL A 23 9.94 0.97 7.92
N PHE A 24 10.92 0.20 8.41
CA PHE A 24 12.32 0.46 8.08
C PHE A 24 12.68 0.03 6.66
N VAL A 25 12.11 -1.05 6.14
CA VAL A 25 12.23 -1.43 4.71
C VAL A 25 11.76 -0.30 3.80
N PHE A 26 10.72 0.43 4.20
CA PHE A 26 10.17 1.53 3.41
C PHE A 26 11.16 2.68 3.20
N GLY A 27 12.11 2.88 4.13
CA GLY A 27 13.22 3.83 3.99
C GLY A 27 14.12 3.53 2.79
N PHE A 28 14.30 2.25 2.47
CA PHE A 28 15.06 1.83 1.28
C PHE A 28 14.25 1.91 -0.03
N ARG A 29 12.95 2.19 0.07
CA ARG A 29 12.04 2.23 -1.08
C ARG A 29 11.62 3.63 -1.48
N LYS A 30 11.17 4.44 -0.52
CA LYS A 30 10.38 5.64 -0.77
C LYS A 30 11.06 6.95 -0.36
N SER A 31 12.29 6.90 0.12
CA SER A 31 13.04 8.09 0.56
C SER A 31 13.26 9.13 -0.54
N PHE A 32 13.34 8.72 -1.83
CA PHE A 32 13.47 9.65 -2.95
C PHE A 32 12.22 10.51 -3.19
N THR A 33 11.06 10.09 -2.69
CA THR A 33 9.79 10.78 -2.97
C THR A 33 9.65 12.12 -2.26
N VAL A 34 10.50 12.41 -1.26
CA VAL A 34 10.60 13.73 -0.65
C VAL A 34 11.35 14.73 -1.54
N CYS A 35 12.18 14.25 -2.46
CA CYS A 35 12.93 15.07 -3.40
C CYS A 35 12.01 15.52 -4.55
N THR A 36 12.17 16.76 -4.99
CA THR A 36 11.33 17.30 -6.08
C THR A 36 12.03 17.24 -7.45
N PHE A 37 13.38 17.23 -7.48
CA PHE A 37 14.20 17.22 -8.70
C PHE A 37 13.77 18.32 -9.67
N ASP A 38 13.63 19.54 -9.16
CA ASP A 38 13.04 20.68 -9.89
C ASP A 38 13.76 20.98 -11.19
N GLY A 39 12.98 21.18 -12.24
CA GLY A 39 13.48 21.53 -13.58
C GLY A 39 14.18 20.40 -14.33
N MET A 40 14.36 19.24 -13.70
CA MET A 40 14.99 18.10 -14.36
C MET A 40 14.00 17.34 -15.25
N MET A 41 14.50 16.90 -16.43
CA MET A 41 13.68 16.19 -17.41
C MET A 41 14.32 14.85 -17.79
N PHE A 42 13.47 13.89 -18.16
CA PHE A 42 13.83 12.63 -18.79
C PHE A 42 13.09 12.54 -20.14
N GLY A 43 13.74 12.97 -21.21
CA GLY A 43 13.06 13.17 -22.48
C GLY A 43 11.92 14.20 -22.33
N PRO A 44 10.69 13.86 -22.74
CA PRO A 44 9.56 14.78 -22.66
C PRO A 44 8.87 14.84 -21.29
N ILE A 45 9.23 13.97 -20.34
CA ILE A 45 8.56 13.86 -19.03
C ILE A 45 9.43 14.40 -17.89
N ALA A 46 8.80 14.82 -16.80
CA ALA A 46 9.52 15.23 -15.60
C ALA A 46 10.37 14.07 -15.06
N TYR A 47 11.62 14.38 -14.65
CA TYR A 47 12.57 13.37 -14.18
C TYR A 47 12.03 12.57 -13.00
N LYS A 48 11.39 13.22 -12.03
CA LYS A 48 10.74 12.53 -10.89
C LYS A 48 9.67 11.53 -11.34
N THR A 49 8.87 11.88 -12.34
CA THR A 49 7.86 10.97 -12.90
C THR A 49 8.53 9.74 -13.54
N ALA A 50 9.63 9.91 -14.25
CA ALA A 50 10.41 8.80 -14.80
C ALA A 50 10.95 7.88 -13.68
N LEU A 51 11.48 8.46 -12.60
CA LEU A 51 11.95 7.70 -11.42
C LEU A 51 10.82 6.85 -10.82
N VAL A 52 9.66 7.45 -10.60
CA VAL A 52 8.48 6.76 -10.04
C VAL A 52 8.04 5.62 -10.95
N ILE A 53 7.89 5.85 -12.25
CA ILE A 53 7.49 4.83 -13.22
C ILE A 53 8.51 3.69 -13.25
N SER A 54 9.81 4.00 -13.30
CA SER A 54 10.89 3.02 -13.30
C SER A 54 10.82 2.10 -12.07
N GLN A 55 10.65 2.67 -10.86
CA GLN A 55 10.50 1.89 -9.63
C GLN A 55 9.24 1.04 -9.64
N MET A 56 8.10 1.59 -10.11
CA MET A 56 6.84 0.87 -10.18
C MET A 56 6.90 -0.33 -11.13
N LEU A 57 7.57 -0.20 -12.27
CA LEU A 57 7.80 -1.31 -13.21
C LEU A 57 8.63 -2.43 -12.57
N GLY A 58 9.71 -2.08 -11.87
CA GLY A 58 10.49 -3.06 -11.11
C GLY A 58 9.64 -3.79 -10.07
N TYR A 59 8.84 -3.05 -9.30
CA TYR A 59 7.95 -3.58 -8.30
C TYR A 59 6.84 -4.47 -8.88
N LEU A 60 6.27 -4.10 -10.03
CA LEU A 60 5.26 -4.88 -10.73
C LEU A 60 5.83 -6.23 -11.20
N LEU A 61 7.00 -6.22 -11.84
CA LEU A 61 7.66 -7.45 -12.28
C LEU A 61 8.02 -8.36 -11.11
N ALA A 62 8.44 -7.79 -9.98
CA ALA A 62 8.71 -8.55 -8.77
C ALA A 62 7.49 -9.32 -8.25
N LYS A 63 6.27 -8.81 -8.43
CA LYS A 63 5.05 -9.51 -8.04
C LYS A 63 4.85 -10.80 -8.84
N PHE A 64 5.14 -10.78 -10.14
CA PHE A 64 5.04 -11.98 -10.98
C PHE A 64 6.07 -13.05 -10.59
N TYR A 65 7.30 -12.64 -10.32
CA TYR A 65 8.36 -13.53 -9.89
C TYR A 65 8.18 -14.00 -8.43
N GLY A 66 7.75 -13.10 -7.56
CA GLY A 66 7.69 -13.27 -6.11
C GLY A 66 6.79 -14.41 -5.65
N ILE A 67 5.70 -14.72 -6.37
CA ILE A 67 4.80 -15.82 -6.00
C ILE A 67 5.55 -17.14 -5.97
N LYS A 68 6.29 -17.43 -7.03
CA LYS A 68 7.08 -18.69 -7.11
C LYS A 68 8.24 -18.66 -6.10
N PHE A 69 8.89 -17.52 -5.97
CA PHE A 69 10.02 -17.33 -5.08
C PHE A 69 9.63 -17.52 -3.59
N ILE A 70 8.56 -16.84 -3.15
CA ILE A 70 8.13 -16.88 -1.75
C ILE A 70 7.56 -18.26 -1.38
N SER A 71 6.85 -18.93 -2.29
CA SER A 71 6.29 -20.26 -2.03
C SER A 71 7.36 -21.35 -1.82
N GLY A 72 8.57 -21.16 -2.38
CA GLY A 72 9.70 -22.06 -2.20
C GLY A 72 10.64 -21.69 -1.05
N LEU A 73 10.32 -20.65 -0.26
CA LEU A 73 11.22 -20.12 0.73
C LEU A 73 11.25 -20.95 2.03
N GLU A 74 12.42 -21.50 2.37
CA GLU A 74 12.63 -22.18 3.64
C GLU A 74 12.65 -21.20 4.81
N LYS A 75 12.07 -21.61 5.96
CA LYS A 75 12.02 -20.79 7.19
C LYS A 75 13.39 -20.25 7.61
N LYS A 76 14.44 -21.06 7.53
CA LYS A 76 15.81 -20.72 7.94
C LYS A 76 16.51 -19.69 7.03
N GLN A 77 15.96 -19.37 5.86
CA GLN A 77 16.60 -18.48 4.89
C GLN A 77 15.94 -17.07 4.88
N ARG A 78 14.80 -16.88 5.54
CA ARG A 78 13.99 -15.66 5.44
C ARG A 78 14.75 -14.39 5.80
N TYR A 79 15.48 -14.38 6.94
CA TYR A 79 16.24 -13.20 7.35
C TYR A 79 17.36 -12.87 6.36
N LYS A 80 18.07 -13.88 5.84
CA LYS A 80 19.12 -13.69 4.83
C LYS A 80 18.55 -13.04 3.56
N ILE A 81 17.35 -13.45 3.17
CA ILE A 81 16.67 -12.91 2.00
C ILE A 81 16.20 -11.48 2.25
N ILE A 82 15.70 -11.15 3.44
CA ILE A 82 15.37 -9.74 3.77
C ILE A 82 16.62 -8.89 3.62
N PHE A 83 17.75 -9.28 4.19
CA PHE A 83 19.00 -8.53 4.08
C PHE A 83 19.54 -8.48 2.66
N LEU A 84 19.48 -9.57 1.91
CA LEU A 84 19.93 -9.62 0.51
C LEU A 84 19.10 -8.67 -0.37
N LEU A 85 17.77 -8.78 -0.32
CA LEU A 85 16.87 -7.97 -1.11
C LEU A 85 16.97 -6.47 -0.75
N THR A 86 17.05 -6.16 0.55
CA THR A 86 17.26 -4.78 1.03
C THR A 86 18.64 -4.27 0.65
N GLY A 87 19.68 -5.11 0.74
CA GLY A 87 21.05 -4.77 0.35
C GLY A 87 21.16 -4.46 -1.14
N ILE A 88 20.52 -5.24 -2.02
CA ILE A 88 20.46 -4.94 -3.46
C ILE A 88 19.75 -3.59 -3.70
N ALA A 89 18.61 -3.37 -3.02
CA ALA A 89 17.89 -2.11 -3.13
C ALA A 89 18.71 -0.91 -2.64
N TRP A 90 19.49 -1.08 -1.58
CA TRP A 90 20.37 -0.05 -1.04
C TRP A 90 21.58 0.21 -1.94
N ALA A 91 22.20 -0.84 -2.50
CA ALA A 91 23.25 -0.69 -3.51
C ALA A 91 22.74 0.06 -4.75
N ALA A 92 21.50 -0.18 -5.17
CA ALA A 92 20.88 0.58 -6.24
C ALA A 92 20.79 2.09 -5.93
N TRP A 93 20.54 2.49 -4.67
CA TRP A 93 20.58 3.90 -4.24
C TRP A 93 21.99 4.50 -4.27
N LEU A 94 23.01 3.71 -3.95
CA LEU A 94 24.40 4.16 -4.10
C LEU A 94 24.72 4.45 -5.57
N LEU A 95 24.36 3.53 -6.46
CA LEU A 95 24.58 3.70 -7.90
C LEU A 95 23.74 4.86 -8.46
N PHE A 96 22.51 5.04 -7.97
CA PHE A 96 21.68 6.20 -8.31
C PHE A 96 22.36 7.54 -7.94
N ALA A 97 23.04 7.59 -6.80
CA ALA A 97 23.72 8.81 -6.36
C ALA A 97 25.01 9.11 -7.14
N ILE A 98 25.72 8.07 -7.60
CA ILE A 98 27.03 8.20 -8.27
C ILE A 98 26.86 8.43 -9.79
N VAL A 99 25.92 7.72 -10.40
CA VAL A 99 25.72 7.80 -11.86
C VAL A 99 24.94 9.08 -12.18
N PRO A 100 25.43 9.89 -13.15
CA PRO A 100 24.76 11.14 -13.49
C PRO A 100 23.37 10.92 -14.10
N ALA A 101 22.45 11.85 -13.82
CA ALA A 101 21.17 11.91 -14.51
C ALA A 101 21.37 12.21 -16.01
N PRO A 102 20.54 11.70 -16.90
CA PRO A 102 19.33 10.91 -16.63
C PRO A 102 19.56 9.38 -16.58
N TYR A 103 20.79 8.91 -16.74
CA TYR A 103 21.10 7.47 -16.86
C TYR A 103 20.82 6.69 -15.57
N ASN A 104 20.82 7.36 -14.44
CA ASN A 104 20.55 6.77 -13.12
C ASN A 104 19.09 6.35 -12.89
N VAL A 105 18.15 6.71 -13.76
CA VAL A 105 16.75 6.26 -13.71
C VAL A 105 16.62 4.74 -13.68
N VAL A 106 17.52 4.00 -14.33
CA VAL A 106 17.50 2.53 -14.37
C VAL A 106 17.67 1.91 -12.98
N PHE A 107 18.40 2.55 -12.07
CA PHE A 107 18.62 2.02 -10.72
C PHE A 107 17.36 2.04 -9.86
N LEU A 108 16.33 2.82 -10.22
CA LEU A 108 15.04 2.73 -9.55
C LEU A 108 14.28 1.47 -9.95
N PHE A 109 14.41 0.99 -11.16
CA PHE A 109 13.91 -0.33 -11.54
C PHE A 109 14.62 -1.43 -10.73
N VAL A 110 15.95 -1.36 -10.65
CA VAL A 110 16.75 -2.31 -9.85
C VAL A 110 16.37 -2.24 -8.36
N ASN A 111 16.10 -1.04 -7.82
CA ASN A 111 15.62 -0.85 -6.46
C ASN A 111 14.20 -1.44 -6.25
N GLY A 112 13.28 -1.18 -7.17
CA GLY A 112 11.89 -1.59 -7.06
C GLY A 112 11.70 -3.11 -7.09
N PHE A 113 12.50 -3.82 -7.89
CA PHE A 113 12.35 -5.26 -8.09
C PHE A 113 12.52 -6.08 -6.79
N PRO A 114 13.62 -6.02 -6.03
CA PRO A 114 13.76 -6.77 -4.80
C PRO A 114 12.74 -6.35 -3.73
N LEU A 115 12.40 -5.07 -3.67
CA LEU A 115 11.47 -4.55 -2.66
C LEU A 115 10.02 -5.00 -2.89
N GLY A 116 9.65 -5.34 -4.13
CA GLY A 116 8.34 -5.90 -4.44
C GLY A 116 8.07 -7.27 -3.83
N MET A 117 9.14 -8.03 -3.48
CA MET A 117 9.04 -9.35 -2.85
C MET A 117 9.04 -9.29 -1.32
N LEU A 118 9.59 -8.22 -0.72
CA LEU A 118 9.83 -8.14 0.74
C LEU A 118 8.57 -8.25 1.58
N TRP A 119 7.45 -7.68 1.13
CA TRP A 119 6.19 -7.80 1.86
C TRP A 119 5.81 -9.26 2.10
N GLY A 120 5.87 -10.08 1.07
CA GLY A 120 5.55 -11.50 1.17
C GLY A 120 6.52 -12.28 2.06
N VAL A 121 7.81 -11.92 2.05
CA VAL A 121 8.81 -12.52 2.95
C VAL A 121 8.51 -12.17 4.40
N VAL A 122 8.24 -10.90 4.73
CA VAL A 122 7.88 -10.47 6.09
C VAL A 122 6.55 -11.12 6.53
N PHE A 123 5.54 -11.11 5.66
CA PHE A 123 4.25 -11.74 5.97
C PHE A 123 4.37 -13.24 6.24
N SER A 124 5.30 -13.94 5.58
CA SER A 124 5.53 -15.36 5.79
C SER A 124 5.97 -15.74 7.22
N TYR A 125 6.48 -14.79 8.03
CA TYR A 125 6.79 -15.04 9.45
C TYR A 125 5.56 -15.10 10.34
N VAL A 126 4.50 -14.44 9.91
CA VAL A 126 3.29 -14.22 10.74
C VAL A 126 2.07 -14.96 10.21
N GLU A 127 2.16 -15.47 8.98
CA GLU A 127 1.11 -16.27 8.34
C GLU A 127 0.84 -17.59 9.05
N GLY A 128 -0.44 -18.04 9.04
CA GLY A 128 -0.82 -19.36 9.56
C GLY A 128 -1.09 -19.38 11.06
N ARG A 129 -1.43 -18.24 11.67
CA ARG A 129 -1.80 -18.11 13.08
C ARG A 129 -3.26 -17.70 13.19
N LYS A 130 -3.90 -17.97 14.32
CA LYS A 130 -5.22 -17.42 14.68
C LYS A 130 -5.24 -15.88 14.61
N SER A 131 -4.12 -15.24 14.93
CA SER A 131 -3.95 -13.79 14.93
C SER A 131 -3.46 -13.22 13.60
N THR A 132 -3.38 -14.00 12.52
CA THR A 132 -2.85 -13.57 11.21
C THR A 132 -3.58 -12.33 10.68
N ASP A 133 -4.91 -12.25 10.82
CA ASP A 133 -5.70 -11.11 10.35
C ASP A 133 -5.32 -9.81 11.09
N PHE A 134 -5.14 -9.87 12.41
CA PHE A 134 -4.71 -8.73 13.21
C PHE A 134 -3.29 -8.28 12.83
N ILE A 135 -2.36 -9.23 12.69
CA ILE A 135 -0.97 -8.92 12.34
C ILE A 135 -0.88 -8.42 10.89
N GLY A 136 -1.66 -9.01 9.98
CA GLY A 136 -1.77 -8.59 8.60
C GLY A 136 -2.33 -7.17 8.46
N ALA A 137 -3.33 -6.83 9.28
CA ALA A 137 -3.88 -5.47 9.34
C ALA A 137 -2.83 -4.47 9.83
N ALA A 138 -2.08 -4.79 10.90
CA ALA A 138 -0.98 -3.94 11.38
C ALA A 138 0.10 -3.75 10.30
N LEU A 139 0.47 -4.83 9.59
CA LEU A 139 1.43 -4.76 8.50
C LEU A 139 0.91 -3.93 7.32
N ALA A 140 -0.38 -4.04 6.97
CA ALA A 140 -0.98 -3.23 5.92
C ALA A 140 -1.00 -1.73 6.28
N VAL A 141 -1.32 -1.39 7.54
CA VAL A 141 -1.35 0.00 8.01
C VAL A 141 0.06 0.60 8.13
N SER A 142 1.10 -0.24 8.26
CA SER A 142 2.49 0.24 8.31
C SER A 142 2.89 1.07 7.08
N PHE A 143 2.26 0.85 5.91
CA PHE A 143 2.53 1.63 4.70
C PHE A 143 2.22 3.12 4.89
N ILE A 144 1.15 3.44 5.64
CA ILE A 144 0.70 4.81 5.86
C ILE A 144 1.75 5.55 6.70
N PHE A 145 2.03 5.01 7.89
CA PHE A 145 3.03 5.59 8.80
C PHE A 145 4.40 5.71 8.14
N SER A 146 4.85 4.65 7.46
CA SER A 146 6.16 4.61 6.81
C SER A 146 6.32 5.69 5.76
N SER A 147 5.29 5.92 4.95
CA SER A 147 5.32 6.94 3.89
C SER A 147 5.58 8.33 4.47
N GLY A 148 4.89 8.70 5.55
CA GLY A 148 5.09 9.98 6.24
C GLY A 148 6.46 10.08 6.89
N TRP A 149 6.81 9.08 7.71
CA TRP A 149 8.03 9.13 8.51
C TRP A 149 9.30 9.14 7.67
N VAL A 150 9.37 8.31 6.63
CA VAL A 150 10.53 8.27 5.71
C VAL A 150 10.73 9.61 5.00
N LYS A 151 9.64 10.27 4.57
CA LYS A 151 9.72 11.60 3.96
C LYS A 151 10.13 12.68 4.95
N SER A 152 9.62 12.63 6.19
CA SER A 152 10.05 13.56 7.24
C SER A 152 11.55 13.43 7.53
N VAL A 153 12.06 12.20 7.65
CA VAL A 153 13.50 11.96 7.83
C VAL A 153 14.31 12.44 6.63
N GLY A 154 13.88 12.10 5.39
CA GLY A 154 14.55 12.56 4.19
C GLY A 154 14.56 14.09 4.06
N GLY A 155 13.45 14.76 4.34
CA GLY A 155 13.34 16.23 4.36
C GLY A 155 14.22 16.86 5.43
N TRP A 156 14.29 16.26 6.62
CA TRP A 156 15.20 16.68 7.67
C TRP A 156 16.67 16.55 7.26
N LEU A 157 17.07 15.47 6.58
CA LEU A 157 18.43 15.31 6.05
C LEU A 157 18.78 16.38 5.02
N ILE A 158 17.83 16.75 4.14
CA ILE A 158 18.04 17.85 3.18
C ILE A 158 18.24 19.18 3.92
N GLN A 159 17.36 19.51 4.87
CA GLN A 159 17.35 20.84 5.49
C GLN A 159 18.45 21.01 6.53
N SER A 160 18.70 20.00 7.37
CA SER A 160 19.66 20.12 8.50
C SER A 160 21.09 19.79 8.11
N PHE A 161 21.31 18.94 7.10
CA PHE A 161 22.64 18.48 6.69
C PHE A 161 22.98 18.85 5.25
N ALA A 162 22.13 19.59 4.54
CA ALA A 162 22.32 19.99 3.15
C ALA A 162 22.64 18.80 2.21
N ILE A 163 22.10 17.62 2.49
CA ILE A 163 22.30 16.44 1.67
C ILE A 163 21.57 16.64 0.36
N SER A 164 22.29 16.46 -0.77
CA SER A 164 21.69 16.60 -2.10
C SER A 164 20.61 15.55 -2.35
N GLU A 165 19.59 15.90 -3.15
CA GLU A 165 18.44 15.01 -3.46
C GLU A 165 18.86 13.64 -3.99
N PHE A 166 19.99 13.53 -4.69
CA PHE A 166 20.52 12.26 -5.18
C PHE A 166 21.05 11.34 -4.08
N TRP A 167 21.59 11.89 -2.99
CA TRP A 167 22.17 11.15 -1.88
C TRP A 167 21.16 10.83 -0.78
N VAL A 168 20.05 11.59 -0.69
CA VAL A 168 19.01 11.40 0.34
C VAL A 168 18.54 9.95 0.45
N PRO A 169 18.25 9.22 -0.66
CA PRO A 169 17.79 7.85 -0.55
C PRO A 169 18.83 6.89 0.06
N PHE A 170 20.09 7.05 -0.29
CA PHE A 170 21.18 6.24 0.25
C PHE A 170 21.41 6.52 1.74
N VAL A 171 21.45 7.80 2.13
CA VAL A 171 21.68 8.23 3.53
C VAL A 171 20.50 7.85 4.42
N THR A 172 19.26 7.98 3.91
CA THR A 172 18.08 7.49 4.64
C THR A 172 18.16 5.99 4.87
N GLY A 173 18.61 5.21 3.88
CA GLY A 173 18.87 3.78 4.04
C GLY A 173 19.89 3.50 5.13
N LEU A 174 20.95 4.29 5.24
CA LEU A 174 21.96 4.17 6.30
C LEU A 174 21.34 4.39 7.69
N VAL A 175 20.53 5.43 7.86
CA VAL A 175 19.82 5.73 9.12
C VAL A 175 18.90 4.57 9.52
N PHE A 176 18.24 3.95 8.56
CA PHE A 176 17.26 2.88 8.81
C PHE A 176 17.87 1.47 8.87
N ALA A 177 19.14 1.30 8.52
CA ALA A 177 19.79 -0.02 8.51
C ALA A 177 19.85 -0.68 9.89
N ILE A 178 20.26 0.05 10.93
CA ILE A 178 20.37 -0.48 12.30
C ILE A 178 18.98 -0.84 12.87
N PRO A 179 17.98 0.05 12.83
CA PRO A 179 16.62 -0.32 13.27
C PRO A 179 16.03 -1.50 12.49
N LEU A 180 16.29 -1.61 11.19
CA LEU A 180 15.86 -2.76 10.40
C LEU A 180 16.49 -4.06 10.92
N MET A 181 17.80 -4.06 11.20
CA MET A 181 18.47 -5.25 11.75
C MET A 181 17.85 -5.70 13.07
N ILE A 182 17.54 -4.75 13.96
CA ILE A 182 16.89 -5.03 15.25
C ILE A 182 15.51 -5.67 15.02
N CYS A 183 14.70 -5.11 14.11
CA CYS A 183 13.37 -5.63 13.84
C CYS A 183 13.42 -7.02 13.16
N VAL A 184 14.33 -7.25 12.23
CA VAL A 184 14.52 -8.55 11.58
C VAL A 184 14.99 -9.60 12.59
N TYR A 185 15.89 -9.25 13.51
CA TYR A 185 16.25 -10.12 14.61
C TYR A 185 15.02 -10.43 15.50
N GLY A 186 14.18 -9.43 15.76
CA GLY A 186 12.90 -9.64 16.45
C GLY A 186 11.97 -10.60 15.71
N LEU A 187 11.88 -10.52 14.36
CA LEU A 187 11.08 -11.46 13.57
C LEU A 187 11.55 -12.91 13.71
N GLU A 188 12.87 -13.15 13.76
CA GLU A 188 13.43 -14.50 13.97
C GLU A 188 13.07 -15.07 15.35
N LYS A 189 12.77 -14.22 16.34
CA LYS A 189 12.32 -14.63 17.67
C LYS A 189 10.82 -14.92 17.76
N VAL A 190 10.05 -14.63 16.72
CA VAL A 190 8.62 -14.96 16.69
C VAL A 190 8.46 -16.49 16.70
N PRO A 191 7.79 -17.10 17.71
CA PRO A 191 7.62 -18.55 17.80
C PRO A 191 6.94 -19.11 16.54
N ALA A 192 7.12 -20.36 16.21
CA ALA A 192 6.39 -21.02 15.12
C ALA A 192 4.86 -21.07 15.44
N PRO A 193 3.99 -21.14 14.41
CA PRO A 193 2.58 -21.44 14.61
C PRO A 193 2.41 -22.74 15.41
N THR A 194 1.37 -22.79 16.26
CA THR A 194 1.05 -23.99 17.04
C THR A 194 0.32 -25.04 16.17
N ALA A 195 0.24 -26.28 16.63
CA ALA A 195 -0.53 -27.32 15.94
C ALA A 195 -2.02 -26.94 15.80
N GLU A 196 -2.56 -26.18 16.76
CA GLU A 196 -3.92 -25.65 16.73
C GLU A 196 -4.08 -24.54 15.67
N ASP A 197 -3.06 -23.67 15.51
CA ASP A 197 -3.02 -22.69 14.43
C ASP A 197 -2.99 -23.37 13.05
N GLU A 198 -2.20 -24.44 12.92
CA GLU A 198 -2.08 -25.19 11.67
C GLU A 198 -3.37 -25.94 11.32
N ALA A 199 -4.08 -26.47 12.31
CA ALA A 199 -5.36 -27.17 12.13
C ALA A 199 -6.49 -26.20 11.66
N LEU A 200 -6.44 -24.95 12.09
CA LEU A 200 -7.40 -23.91 11.69
C LEU A 200 -7.03 -23.23 10.35
N ARG A 201 -5.88 -23.58 9.80
CA ARG A 201 -5.40 -22.97 8.56
C ARG A 201 -6.30 -23.35 7.39
N THR A 202 -6.92 -22.38 6.75
CA THR A 202 -7.63 -22.58 5.49
C THR A 202 -6.62 -23.02 4.43
N GLN A 203 -6.76 -24.22 3.89
CA GLN A 203 -5.90 -24.71 2.81
C GLN A 203 -6.07 -23.81 1.58
N ARG A 204 -4.97 -23.24 1.09
CA ARG A 204 -4.97 -22.53 -0.19
C ARG A 204 -5.14 -23.54 -1.32
N ILE A 205 -6.35 -23.65 -1.82
CA ILE A 205 -6.64 -24.54 -2.98
C ILE A 205 -6.20 -23.79 -4.25
N PRO A 206 -5.27 -24.37 -5.05
CA PRO A 206 -4.90 -23.80 -6.33
C PRO A 206 -6.11 -23.72 -7.26
N MET A 207 -6.33 -22.56 -7.89
CA MET A 207 -7.39 -22.38 -8.87
C MET A 207 -6.94 -22.92 -10.23
N THR A 208 -7.76 -23.78 -10.82
CA THR A 208 -7.60 -24.21 -12.22
C THR A 208 -8.07 -23.12 -13.19
N GLY A 209 -7.72 -23.23 -14.48
CA GLY A 209 -8.24 -22.33 -15.51
C GLY A 209 -9.77 -22.38 -15.63
N ALA A 210 -10.36 -23.56 -15.42
CA ALA A 210 -11.81 -23.74 -15.42
C ALA A 210 -12.48 -23.04 -14.23
N ASP A 211 -11.90 -23.14 -13.02
CA ASP A 211 -12.40 -22.43 -11.83
C ASP A 211 -12.40 -20.91 -12.04
N ARG A 212 -11.32 -20.36 -12.61
CA ARG A 212 -11.22 -18.93 -12.94
C ARG A 212 -12.31 -18.49 -13.93
N LYS A 213 -12.51 -19.27 -15.00
CA LYS A 213 -13.54 -18.98 -16.02
C LYS A 213 -14.95 -19.02 -15.42
N ASN A 214 -15.24 -20.02 -14.58
CA ASN A 214 -16.54 -20.17 -13.93
C ASN A 214 -16.79 -19.02 -12.93
N LEU A 215 -15.80 -18.67 -12.13
CA LEU A 215 -15.87 -17.54 -11.18
C LEU A 215 -16.15 -16.23 -11.92
N LEU A 216 -15.42 -15.95 -12.99
CA LEU A 216 -15.66 -14.77 -13.83
C LEU A 216 -17.08 -14.81 -14.42
N LYS A 217 -17.52 -15.93 -15.01
CA LYS A 217 -18.87 -16.04 -15.59
C LYS A 217 -19.98 -15.76 -14.57
N GLN A 218 -19.77 -16.18 -13.31
CA GLN A 218 -20.79 -16.08 -12.26
C GLN A 218 -20.84 -14.71 -11.58
N TYR A 219 -19.70 -14.02 -11.44
CA TYR A 219 -19.56 -12.80 -10.64
C TYR A 219 -18.97 -11.60 -11.39
N LEU A 220 -18.86 -11.66 -12.72
CA LEU A 220 -18.17 -10.66 -13.54
C LEU A 220 -18.59 -9.20 -13.26
N PRO A 221 -19.89 -8.84 -13.15
CA PRO A 221 -20.28 -7.45 -12.90
C PRO A 221 -19.75 -6.93 -11.55
N GLY A 222 -19.82 -7.74 -10.50
CA GLY A 222 -19.27 -7.39 -9.18
C GLY A 222 -17.74 -7.31 -9.19
N ILE A 223 -17.07 -8.23 -9.91
CA ILE A 223 -15.62 -8.23 -10.06
C ILE A 223 -15.15 -6.97 -10.78
N ILE A 224 -15.78 -6.60 -11.89
CA ILE A 224 -15.45 -5.36 -12.62
C ILE A 224 -15.64 -4.15 -11.68
N ALA A 225 -16.77 -4.09 -10.96
CA ALA A 225 -17.06 -2.97 -10.08
C ALA A 225 -15.96 -2.79 -9.01
N PHE A 226 -15.60 -3.82 -8.25
CA PHE A 226 -14.57 -3.67 -7.23
C PHE A 226 -13.15 -3.48 -7.81
N VAL A 227 -12.83 -4.04 -8.99
CA VAL A 227 -11.54 -3.79 -9.66
C VAL A 227 -11.42 -2.33 -10.07
N VAL A 228 -12.49 -1.71 -10.58
CA VAL A 228 -12.50 -0.27 -10.92
C VAL A 228 -12.38 0.59 -9.66
N VAL A 229 -13.06 0.24 -8.56
CA VAL A 229 -12.90 0.93 -7.27
C VAL A 229 -11.46 0.84 -6.77
N TYR A 230 -10.85 -0.35 -6.84
CA TYR A 230 -9.46 -0.56 -6.47
C TYR A 230 -8.49 0.20 -7.36
N LEU A 231 -8.75 0.26 -8.67
CA LEU A 231 -7.99 1.08 -9.61
C LEU A 231 -7.97 2.55 -9.18
N PHE A 232 -9.12 3.13 -8.85
CA PHE A 232 -9.22 4.51 -8.39
C PHE A 232 -8.44 4.72 -7.09
N ALA A 233 -8.62 3.83 -6.11
CA ALA A 233 -7.88 3.87 -4.86
C ALA A 233 -6.35 3.81 -5.08
N THR A 234 -5.90 2.97 -6.02
CA THR A 234 -4.47 2.80 -6.33
C THR A 234 -3.89 4.04 -7.00
N ILE A 235 -4.60 4.61 -7.99
CA ILE A 235 -4.19 5.86 -8.66
C ILE A 235 -4.02 6.99 -7.63
N PHE A 236 -5.02 7.21 -6.79
CA PHE A 236 -4.96 8.26 -5.77
C PHE A 236 -3.82 8.07 -4.78
N ARG A 237 -3.70 6.84 -4.25
CA ARG A 237 -2.63 6.51 -3.34
C ARG A 237 -1.27 6.77 -3.97
N ASP A 238 -1.05 6.31 -5.19
CA ASP A 238 0.25 6.42 -5.84
C ASP A 238 0.61 7.86 -6.16
N ILE A 239 -0.34 8.67 -6.62
CA ILE A 239 -0.10 10.10 -6.86
C ILE A 239 0.21 10.80 -5.53
N ARG A 240 -0.64 10.60 -4.51
CA ARG A 240 -0.44 11.24 -3.21
C ARG A 240 0.87 10.81 -2.56
N ASP A 241 1.23 9.52 -2.62
CA ASP A 241 2.45 9.01 -2.01
C ASP A 241 3.72 9.49 -2.72
N ASN A 242 3.73 9.51 -4.06
CA ASN A 242 4.94 9.85 -4.81
C ASN A 242 5.14 11.36 -4.99
N PHE A 243 4.06 12.15 -5.03
CA PHE A 243 4.10 13.59 -5.34
C PHE A 243 3.63 14.48 -4.19
N SER A 244 3.48 13.93 -2.97
CA SER A 244 3.11 14.73 -1.81
C SER A 244 4.12 15.84 -1.50
N ALA A 245 5.42 15.62 -1.75
CA ALA A 245 6.43 16.65 -1.54
C ALA A 245 6.25 17.84 -2.51
N ASP A 246 5.93 17.54 -3.77
CA ASP A 246 5.62 18.56 -4.77
C ASP A 246 4.37 19.34 -4.36
N MET A 247 3.29 18.66 -3.96
CA MET A 247 2.06 19.29 -3.49
C MET A 247 2.29 20.13 -2.23
N TRP A 248 3.03 19.63 -1.23
CA TRP A 248 3.36 20.40 -0.04
C TRP A 248 4.18 21.65 -0.37
N LYS A 249 5.11 21.55 -1.32
CA LYS A 249 5.90 22.68 -1.81
C LYS A 249 5.00 23.71 -2.51
N GLU A 250 4.11 23.27 -3.40
CA GLU A 250 3.13 24.14 -4.09
C GLU A 250 2.21 24.86 -3.12
N MET A 251 1.90 24.26 -1.97
CA MET A 251 1.06 24.84 -0.91
C MET A 251 1.84 25.62 0.17
N GLY A 252 3.15 25.82 0.01
CA GLY A 252 3.97 26.63 0.91
C GLY A 252 4.55 25.91 2.12
N TYR A 253 4.52 24.58 2.19
CA TYR A 253 5.05 23.79 3.30
C TYR A 253 6.46 23.21 3.07
N ALA A 254 7.19 23.70 2.07
CA ALA A 254 8.52 23.17 1.71
C ALA A 254 9.52 23.14 2.86
N SER A 255 9.45 24.11 3.80
CA SER A 255 10.35 24.23 4.95
C SER A 255 9.93 23.42 6.20
N ARG A 256 8.88 22.57 6.10
CA ARG A 256 8.32 21.83 7.23
C ARG A 256 8.33 20.31 6.99
N PRO A 257 9.49 19.62 7.13
CA PRO A 257 9.58 18.18 6.88
C PRO A 257 8.67 17.34 7.80
N ALA A 258 8.35 17.82 8.99
CA ALA A 258 7.48 17.12 9.94
C ALA A 258 6.05 16.95 9.43
N VAL A 259 5.60 17.77 8.45
CA VAL A 259 4.22 17.75 7.93
C VAL A 259 3.80 16.37 7.41
N PHE A 260 4.72 15.60 6.85
CA PHE A 260 4.42 14.25 6.37
C PHE A 260 4.06 13.31 7.53
N THR A 261 4.83 13.30 8.62
CA THR A 261 4.53 12.45 9.78
C THR A 261 3.32 12.96 10.55
N GLU A 262 3.17 14.27 10.69
CA GLU A 262 2.04 14.90 11.39
C GLU A 262 0.70 14.59 10.74
N THR A 263 0.65 14.47 9.41
CA THR A 263 -0.58 14.10 8.69
C THR A 263 -0.80 12.57 8.64
N GLU A 264 0.25 11.77 8.47
CA GLU A 264 0.09 10.32 8.31
C GLU A 264 -0.11 9.57 9.63
N THR A 265 0.41 10.08 10.76
CA THR A 265 0.29 9.40 12.06
C THR A 265 -1.16 9.29 12.56
N PRO A 266 -1.97 10.38 12.59
CA PRO A 266 -3.37 10.28 12.97
C PRO A 266 -4.18 9.36 12.05
N ILE A 267 -3.91 9.43 10.73
CA ILE A 267 -4.54 8.54 9.75
C ILE A 267 -4.21 7.09 10.06
N THR A 268 -2.94 6.77 10.33
CA THR A 268 -2.47 5.43 10.68
C THR A 268 -3.22 4.86 11.87
N ILE A 269 -3.32 5.64 12.96
CA ILE A 269 -4.00 5.22 14.19
C ILE A 269 -5.48 4.97 13.92
N LEU A 270 -6.16 5.91 13.25
CA LEU A 270 -7.59 5.79 12.97
C LEU A 270 -7.89 4.59 12.05
N ILE A 271 -7.13 4.41 10.98
CA ILE A 271 -7.30 3.27 10.08
C ILE A 271 -7.04 1.94 10.82
N LEU A 272 -6.03 1.87 11.68
CA LEU A 272 -5.76 0.66 12.48
C LEU A 272 -6.93 0.29 13.38
N VAL A 273 -7.53 1.27 14.05
CA VAL A 273 -8.72 1.08 14.90
C VAL A 273 -9.92 0.61 14.08
N LEU A 274 -10.16 1.25 12.94
CA LEU A 274 -11.30 0.93 12.06
C LEU A 274 -11.18 -0.48 11.45
N ILE A 275 -10.00 -0.85 10.96
CA ILE A 275 -9.76 -2.20 10.43
C ILE A 275 -9.85 -3.25 11.56
N GLY A 276 -9.32 -2.94 12.74
CA GLY A 276 -9.48 -3.80 13.93
C GLY A 276 -10.94 -4.06 14.26
N ALA A 277 -11.80 -3.02 14.21
CA ALA A 277 -13.24 -3.16 14.40
C ALA A 277 -13.90 -4.02 13.31
N MET A 278 -13.47 -3.88 12.05
CA MET A 278 -13.98 -4.70 10.94
C MET A 278 -13.59 -6.18 11.07
N VAL A 279 -12.36 -6.48 11.50
CA VAL A 279 -11.92 -7.86 11.77
C VAL A 279 -12.78 -8.54 12.85
N ALA A 280 -13.28 -7.77 13.82
CA ALA A 280 -14.15 -8.29 14.87
C ALA A 280 -15.55 -8.73 14.38
N ILE A 281 -15.98 -8.35 13.18
CA ILE A 281 -17.27 -8.77 12.60
C ILE A 281 -17.15 -10.24 12.14
N LYS A 282 -17.81 -11.14 12.88
CA LYS A 282 -17.73 -12.60 12.62
C LYS A 282 -18.46 -13.03 11.35
N ASN A 283 -19.61 -12.43 11.05
CA ASN A 283 -20.39 -12.78 9.87
C ASN A 283 -19.75 -12.22 8.61
N ASN A 284 -19.34 -13.09 7.69
CA ASN A 284 -18.59 -12.73 6.48
C ASN A 284 -19.36 -11.77 5.56
N PHE A 285 -20.64 -11.96 5.39
CA PHE A 285 -21.45 -11.09 4.53
C PHE A 285 -21.63 -9.69 5.15
N LYS A 286 -21.88 -9.61 6.47
CA LYS A 286 -21.96 -8.33 7.18
C LYS A 286 -20.61 -7.59 7.12
N ALA A 287 -19.49 -8.30 7.28
CA ALA A 287 -18.16 -7.73 7.17
C ALA A 287 -17.88 -7.20 5.73
N LEU A 288 -18.31 -7.94 4.70
CA LEU A 288 -18.22 -7.50 3.30
C LEU A 288 -19.05 -6.21 3.06
N MET A 289 -20.28 -6.15 3.57
CA MET A 289 -21.12 -4.95 3.45
C MET A 289 -20.53 -3.75 4.24
N ALA A 290 -19.99 -4.00 5.43
CA ALA A 290 -19.26 -2.98 6.18
C ALA A 290 -18.06 -2.44 5.41
N ALA A 291 -17.29 -3.32 4.72
CA ALA A 291 -16.19 -2.90 3.85
C ALA A 291 -16.66 -1.96 2.73
N HIS A 292 -17.77 -2.28 2.05
CA HIS A 292 -18.35 -1.37 1.05
C HIS A 292 -18.76 -0.03 1.65
N ALA A 293 -19.35 -0.02 2.87
CA ALA A 293 -19.71 1.23 3.55
C ALA A 293 -18.48 2.07 3.88
N PHE A 294 -17.38 1.47 4.39
CA PHE A 294 -16.13 2.20 4.64
C PHE A 294 -15.53 2.78 3.36
N ILE A 295 -15.55 2.02 2.26
CA ILE A 295 -15.08 2.49 0.96
C ILE A 295 -15.91 3.69 0.49
N MET A 296 -17.25 3.64 0.59
CA MET A 296 -18.12 4.78 0.23
C MET A 296 -17.84 6.00 1.09
N ILE A 297 -17.74 5.82 2.42
CA ILE A 297 -17.40 6.90 3.36
C ILE A 297 -16.03 7.50 2.99
N GLY A 298 -15.05 6.66 2.64
CA GLY A 298 -13.73 7.10 2.22
C GLY A 298 -13.78 8.02 0.99
N PHE A 299 -14.52 7.64 -0.06
CA PHE A 299 -14.71 8.51 -1.21
C PHE A 299 -15.44 9.80 -0.88
N VAL A 300 -16.47 9.74 -0.02
CA VAL A 300 -17.20 10.95 0.41
C VAL A 300 -16.27 11.91 1.16
N ILE A 301 -15.48 11.41 2.12
CA ILE A 301 -14.51 12.23 2.85
C ILE A 301 -13.49 12.85 1.89
N ALA A 302 -12.91 12.06 0.98
CA ALA A 302 -11.93 12.55 0.02
C ALA A 302 -12.54 13.61 -0.92
N GLY A 303 -13.70 13.36 -1.49
CA GLY A 303 -14.36 14.28 -2.43
C GLY A 303 -14.81 15.58 -1.76
N VAL A 304 -15.49 15.48 -0.61
CA VAL A 304 -16.01 16.64 0.12
C VAL A 304 -14.88 17.52 0.65
N SER A 305 -13.87 16.92 1.30
CA SER A 305 -12.72 17.70 1.79
C SER A 305 -11.96 18.41 0.67
N THR A 306 -11.84 17.74 -0.50
CA THR A 306 -11.20 18.35 -1.66
C THR A 306 -12.03 19.46 -2.27
N TYR A 307 -13.35 19.33 -2.30
CA TYR A 307 -14.25 20.41 -2.72
C TYR A 307 -14.08 21.66 -1.83
N TYR A 308 -14.12 21.49 -0.50
CA TYR A 308 -13.89 22.62 0.43
C TYR A 308 -12.50 23.23 0.28
N PHE A 309 -11.48 22.44 0.03
CA PHE A 309 -10.13 22.94 -0.25
C PHE A 309 -10.07 23.78 -1.53
N THR A 310 -10.70 23.34 -2.61
CA THR A 310 -10.73 24.10 -3.88
C THR A 310 -11.53 25.41 -3.78
N GLN A 311 -12.44 25.51 -2.81
CA GLN A 311 -13.16 26.75 -2.48
C GLN A 311 -12.40 27.64 -1.47
N HIS A 312 -11.15 27.29 -1.11
CA HIS A 312 -10.35 27.98 -0.09
C HIS A 312 -11.00 28.04 1.31
N LEU A 313 -11.91 27.11 1.61
CA LEU A 313 -12.60 26.98 2.89
C LEU A 313 -11.93 25.97 3.84
N LEU A 314 -10.96 25.20 3.35
CA LEU A 314 -10.23 24.22 4.12
C LEU A 314 -8.72 24.44 3.96
N ASP A 315 -8.01 24.52 5.08
CA ASP A 315 -6.56 24.67 5.09
C ASP A 315 -5.85 23.45 4.45
N PRO A 316 -4.72 23.64 3.72
CA PRO A 316 -3.97 22.58 3.07
C PRO A 316 -3.59 21.41 3.98
N PHE A 317 -3.23 21.67 5.24
CA PHE A 317 -2.87 20.64 6.21
C PHE A 317 -4.04 19.70 6.49
N TRP A 318 -5.21 20.25 6.80
CA TRP A 318 -6.42 19.48 7.05
C TRP A 318 -6.92 18.76 5.81
N TRP A 319 -6.82 19.43 4.65
CA TRP A 319 -7.16 18.78 3.37
C TRP A 319 -6.31 17.56 3.11
N MET A 320 -4.98 17.65 3.18
CA MET A 320 -4.08 16.53 2.94
C MET A 320 -4.29 15.39 3.95
N MET A 321 -4.66 15.72 5.20
CA MET A 321 -5.00 14.72 6.20
C MET A 321 -6.33 14.02 5.89
N LEU A 322 -7.39 14.78 5.60
CA LEU A 322 -8.72 14.23 5.32
C LEU A 322 -8.76 13.45 4.00
N VAL A 323 -8.15 13.99 2.93
CA VAL A 323 -8.04 13.26 1.66
C VAL A 323 -7.25 11.98 1.84
N GLY A 324 -6.16 12.00 2.62
CA GLY A 324 -5.39 10.81 2.96
C GLY A 324 -6.22 9.78 3.72
N LEU A 325 -6.94 10.20 4.74
CA LEU A 325 -7.87 9.33 5.48
C LEU A 325 -8.90 8.68 4.54
N GLY A 326 -9.55 9.50 3.70
CA GLY A 326 -10.53 9.01 2.73
C GLY A 326 -9.94 7.96 1.80
N LEU A 327 -8.78 8.23 1.21
CA LEU A 327 -8.09 7.30 0.29
C LEU A 327 -7.70 5.98 0.96
N TYR A 328 -7.22 6.02 2.21
CA TYR A 328 -6.85 4.80 2.92
C TYR A 328 -8.07 4.01 3.41
N LEU A 329 -9.21 4.68 3.70
CA LEU A 329 -10.50 3.99 3.92
C LEU A 329 -10.96 3.24 2.67
N VAL A 330 -10.65 3.73 1.47
CA VAL A 330 -10.94 3.02 0.22
C VAL A 330 -9.95 1.88 -0.01
N TYR A 331 -8.65 2.12 0.18
CA TYR A 331 -7.59 1.21 -0.25
C TYR A 331 -7.34 0.04 0.71
N ILE A 332 -7.29 0.30 2.04
CA ILE A 332 -6.87 -0.70 3.03
C ILE A 332 -7.83 -1.87 3.16
N PRO A 333 -9.18 -1.71 3.10
CA PRO A 333 -10.09 -2.86 3.16
C PRO A 333 -9.78 -3.93 2.11
N PHE A 334 -9.42 -3.55 0.88
CA PHE A 334 -9.07 -4.50 -0.18
C PHE A 334 -7.80 -5.31 0.13
N ASN A 335 -6.84 -4.69 0.82
CA ASN A 335 -5.56 -5.33 1.16
C ASN A 335 -5.59 -6.09 2.50
N SER A 336 -6.72 -6.04 3.22
CA SER A 336 -6.84 -6.67 4.53
C SER A 336 -7.94 -7.74 4.59
N ILE A 337 -9.19 -7.38 4.32
CA ILE A 337 -10.34 -8.24 4.63
C ILE A 337 -11.34 -8.44 3.48
N PHE A 338 -11.39 -7.52 2.50
CA PHE A 338 -12.45 -7.51 1.49
C PHE A 338 -12.53 -8.82 0.70
N PHE A 339 -11.40 -9.27 0.14
CA PHE A 339 -11.36 -10.47 -0.68
C PHE A 339 -11.58 -11.75 0.12
N ASP A 340 -11.05 -11.83 1.35
CA ASP A 340 -11.29 -12.96 2.25
C ASP A 340 -12.78 -13.09 2.56
N ARG A 341 -13.42 -11.98 2.93
CA ARG A 341 -14.85 -11.96 3.26
C ARG A 341 -15.73 -12.23 2.05
N LEU A 342 -15.35 -11.74 0.87
CA LEU A 342 -16.05 -12.01 -0.38
C LEU A 342 -16.04 -13.52 -0.71
N ILE A 343 -14.87 -14.14 -0.67
CA ILE A 343 -14.70 -15.57 -0.94
C ILE A 343 -15.48 -16.40 0.07
N ALA A 344 -15.36 -16.07 1.36
CA ALA A 344 -16.03 -16.81 2.44
C ALA A 344 -17.56 -16.66 2.37
N ALA A 345 -18.08 -15.44 2.15
CA ALA A 345 -19.51 -15.18 2.11
C ALA A 345 -20.22 -15.95 1.00
N PHE A 346 -19.59 -16.08 -0.15
CA PHE A 346 -20.19 -16.73 -1.34
C PHE A 346 -19.63 -18.13 -1.61
N SER A 347 -18.82 -18.70 -0.70
CA SER A 347 -18.17 -20.02 -0.87
C SER A 347 -17.48 -20.17 -2.23
N MET A 348 -16.85 -19.08 -2.68
CA MET A 348 -16.22 -19.06 -3.99
C MET A 348 -15.06 -20.05 -4.04
N LYS A 349 -14.99 -20.88 -5.08
CA LYS A 349 -13.75 -21.58 -5.42
C LYS A 349 -12.74 -20.56 -5.92
N GLY A 350 -12.17 -19.76 -4.98
CA GLY A 350 -11.32 -18.64 -5.27
C GLY A 350 -10.12 -18.59 -4.33
N ASN A 351 -9.09 -17.85 -4.75
CA ASN A 351 -7.93 -17.55 -3.94
C ASN A 351 -7.81 -16.03 -3.81
N VAL A 352 -7.69 -15.54 -2.57
CA VAL A 352 -7.48 -14.11 -2.26
C VAL A 352 -6.33 -13.53 -3.09
N GLY A 353 -5.24 -14.27 -3.22
CA GLY A 353 -4.10 -13.86 -4.04
C GLY A 353 -4.46 -13.60 -5.50
N PHE A 354 -5.39 -14.37 -6.08
CA PHE A 354 -5.86 -14.13 -7.44
C PHE A 354 -6.54 -12.76 -7.58
N PHE A 355 -7.46 -12.43 -6.67
CA PHE A 355 -8.17 -11.14 -6.70
C PHE A 355 -7.22 -9.97 -6.45
N ILE A 356 -6.34 -10.06 -5.46
CA ILE A 356 -5.32 -9.03 -5.19
C ILE A 356 -4.44 -8.84 -6.43
N TYR A 357 -4.06 -9.93 -7.08
CA TYR A 357 -3.18 -9.90 -8.25
C TYR A 357 -3.82 -9.18 -9.44
N VAL A 358 -5.08 -9.52 -9.74
CA VAL A 358 -5.83 -8.87 -10.81
C VAL A 358 -6.02 -7.39 -10.51
N ALA A 359 -6.47 -7.07 -9.29
CA ALA A 359 -6.71 -5.70 -8.86
C ALA A 359 -5.43 -4.85 -8.87
N ASP A 360 -4.32 -5.37 -8.31
CA ASP A 360 -3.02 -4.70 -8.30
C ASP A 360 -2.47 -4.46 -9.72
N SER A 361 -2.56 -5.47 -10.61
CA SER A 361 -2.06 -5.34 -11.98
C SER A 361 -2.79 -4.23 -12.73
N VAL A 362 -4.13 -4.19 -12.63
CA VAL A 362 -4.95 -3.13 -13.23
C VAL A 362 -4.63 -1.78 -12.57
N GLY A 363 -4.50 -1.76 -11.25
CA GLY A 363 -4.18 -0.55 -10.46
C GLY A 363 -2.85 0.08 -10.88
N TYR A 364 -1.78 -0.70 -10.97
CA TYR A 364 -0.46 -0.18 -11.37
C TYR A 364 -0.42 0.30 -12.82
N VAL A 365 -1.04 -0.44 -13.75
CA VAL A 365 -1.16 0.01 -15.14
C VAL A 365 -1.91 1.34 -15.18
N GLY A 366 -3.02 1.46 -14.46
CA GLY A 366 -3.78 2.70 -14.38
C GLY A 366 -2.98 3.87 -13.78
N SER A 367 -2.25 3.64 -12.69
CA SER A 367 -1.41 4.67 -12.07
C SER A 367 -0.33 5.19 -13.04
N VAL A 368 0.37 4.29 -13.71
CA VAL A 368 1.37 4.68 -14.73
C VAL A 368 0.72 5.43 -15.88
N SER A 369 -0.42 4.95 -16.38
CA SER A 369 -1.15 5.62 -17.48
C SER A 369 -1.57 7.04 -17.11
N VAL A 370 -2.10 7.26 -15.91
CA VAL A 370 -2.53 8.59 -15.46
C VAL A 370 -1.34 9.54 -15.29
N MET A 371 -0.20 9.05 -14.77
CA MET A 371 1.02 9.86 -14.69
C MET A 371 1.52 10.26 -16.07
N LEU A 372 1.52 9.34 -17.05
CA LEU A 372 1.92 9.65 -18.43
C LEU A 372 0.95 10.61 -19.12
N VAL A 373 -0.36 10.46 -18.89
CA VAL A 373 -1.37 11.40 -19.40
C VAL A 373 -1.13 12.80 -18.85
N LYS A 374 -0.86 12.93 -17.54
CA LYS A 374 -0.54 14.23 -16.91
C LYS A 374 0.70 14.87 -17.52
N GLU A 375 1.76 14.10 -17.76
CA GLU A 375 2.99 14.60 -18.40
C GLU A 375 2.79 14.96 -19.88
N GLY A 376 1.90 14.26 -20.60
CA GLY A 376 1.57 14.54 -22.00
C GLY A 376 0.64 15.76 -22.20
N MET A 377 0.08 16.34 -21.13
CA MET A 377 -0.73 17.54 -21.23
C MET A 377 0.13 18.74 -21.64
N THR A 378 -0.31 19.49 -22.64
CA THR A 378 0.36 20.70 -23.15
C THR A 378 0.48 21.81 -22.13
N LEU A 379 -0.45 21.87 -21.16
CA LEU A 379 -0.43 22.78 -20.02
C LEU A 379 0.34 22.11 -18.86
N LYS A 380 1.36 22.79 -18.35
CA LYS A 380 2.09 22.37 -17.14
C LYS A 380 1.20 22.55 -15.91
N ILE A 381 0.29 21.60 -15.65
CA ILE A 381 -0.61 21.63 -14.50
C ILE A 381 0.18 21.22 -13.26
N GLN A 382 0.06 21.98 -12.17
CA GLN A 382 0.61 21.67 -10.87
C GLN A 382 0.01 20.37 -10.31
N TRP A 383 0.79 19.65 -9.52
CA TRP A 383 0.34 18.38 -8.93
C TRP A 383 -0.86 18.55 -8.02
N THR A 384 -0.93 19.63 -7.25
CA THR A 384 -2.05 19.96 -6.36
C THR A 384 -3.36 20.14 -7.15
N SER A 385 -3.32 20.91 -8.24
CA SER A 385 -4.49 21.14 -9.09
C SER A 385 -4.93 19.88 -9.83
N PHE A 386 -3.99 19.11 -10.37
CA PHE A 386 -4.28 17.86 -11.03
C PHE A 386 -4.89 16.83 -10.06
N PHE A 387 -4.29 16.68 -8.88
CA PHE A 387 -4.76 15.76 -7.87
C PHE A 387 -6.14 16.13 -7.33
N SER A 388 -6.38 17.41 -6.99
CA SER A 388 -7.67 17.85 -6.45
C SER A 388 -8.82 17.63 -7.44
N GLN A 389 -8.63 17.98 -8.72
CA GLN A 389 -9.65 17.76 -9.75
C GLN A 389 -9.91 16.26 -9.96
N SER A 390 -8.84 15.44 -9.99
CA SER A 390 -8.96 14.01 -10.12
C SER A 390 -9.69 13.39 -8.92
N VAL A 391 -9.39 13.82 -7.69
CA VAL A 391 -10.05 13.31 -6.48
C VAL A 391 -11.54 13.61 -6.48
N ILE A 392 -11.98 14.81 -6.84
CA ILE A 392 -13.40 15.15 -6.92
C ILE A 392 -14.11 14.23 -7.91
N LEU A 393 -13.60 14.13 -9.13
CA LEU A 393 -14.22 13.32 -10.19
C LEU A 393 -14.30 11.84 -9.79
N LEU A 394 -13.17 11.26 -9.41
CA LEU A 394 -13.11 9.83 -9.12
C LEU A 394 -13.79 9.46 -7.80
N SER A 395 -13.86 10.37 -6.83
CA SER A 395 -14.65 10.16 -5.61
C SER A 395 -16.14 10.10 -5.92
N PHE A 396 -16.63 11.00 -6.76
CA PHE A 396 -18.02 10.98 -7.20
C PHE A 396 -18.36 9.67 -7.91
N VAL A 397 -17.59 9.29 -8.93
CA VAL A 397 -17.79 8.03 -9.66
C VAL A 397 -17.59 6.82 -8.75
N GLY A 398 -16.59 6.87 -7.85
CA GLY A 398 -16.26 5.80 -6.91
C GLY A 398 -17.39 5.45 -5.94
N VAL A 399 -18.13 6.45 -5.44
CA VAL A 399 -19.32 6.22 -4.60
C VAL A 399 -20.38 5.42 -5.36
N PHE A 400 -20.69 5.80 -6.59
CA PHE A 400 -21.72 5.09 -7.38
C PHE A 400 -21.31 3.66 -7.74
N ILE A 401 -20.05 3.46 -8.15
CA ILE A 401 -19.56 2.10 -8.47
C ILE A 401 -19.51 1.23 -7.21
N THR A 402 -19.13 1.80 -6.06
CA THR A 402 -19.12 1.05 -4.79
C THR A 402 -20.53 0.70 -4.35
N ALA A 403 -21.49 1.63 -4.49
CA ALA A 403 -22.90 1.38 -4.21
C ALA A 403 -23.47 0.29 -5.13
N TYR A 404 -23.12 0.34 -6.42
CA TYR A 404 -23.49 -0.71 -7.37
C TYR A 404 -22.90 -2.08 -6.98
N SER A 405 -21.61 -2.14 -6.60
CA SER A 405 -20.96 -3.36 -6.12
C SER A 405 -21.67 -3.93 -4.89
N ALA A 406 -21.97 -3.07 -3.91
CA ALA A 406 -22.70 -3.46 -2.70
C ALA A 406 -24.11 -4.01 -3.05
N TYR A 407 -24.84 -3.31 -3.90
CA TYR A 407 -26.17 -3.74 -4.37
C TYR A 407 -26.09 -5.07 -5.11
N TYR A 408 -25.13 -5.24 -6.02
CA TYR A 408 -24.93 -6.48 -6.76
C TYR A 408 -24.72 -7.68 -5.82
N PHE A 409 -23.79 -7.58 -4.88
CA PHE A 409 -23.52 -8.67 -3.93
C PHE A 409 -24.68 -8.87 -2.95
N PHE A 410 -25.38 -7.81 -2.54
CA PHE A 410 -26.59 -7.92 -1.73
C PHE A 410 -27.72 -8.65 -2.49
N SER A 411 -27.94 -8.33 -3.76
CA SER A 411 -28.93 -9.04 -4.59
C SER A 411 -28.53 -10.49 -4.82
N LYS A 412 -27.24 -10.74 -5.06
CA LYS A 412 -26.70 -12.08 -5.26
C LYS A 412 -26.85 -12.96 -4.01
N SER A 413 -26.77 -12.38 -2.80
CA SER A 413 -26.93 -13.10 -1.54
C SER A 413 -28.34 -13.67 -1.34
N LYS A 414 -29.34 -13.10 -2.00
CA LYS A 414 -30.72 -13.60 -1.95
C LYS A 414 -30.93 -14.85 -2.82
N THR A 415 -30.08 -15.05 -3.82
CA THR A 415 -30.19 -16.15 -4.79
C THR A 415 -29.15 -17.25 -4.60
N THR A 416 -28.15 -17.00 -3.77
CA THR A 416 -27.05 -17.94 -3.48
C THR A 416 -26.99 -18.21 -1.98
N PRO A 417 -26.94 -19.48 -1.53
CA PRO A 417 -26.80 -19.77 -0.10
C PRO A 417 -25.53 -19.12 0.47
N LEU A 418 -25.69 -18.34 1.53
CA LEU A 418 -24.56 -17.73 2.23
C LEU A 418 -24.07 -18.69 3.33
N MET A 419 -22.76 -18.85 3.48
CA MET A 419 -22.18 -19.41 4.70
C MET A 419 -22.17 -18.31 5.78
N GLN A 420 -22.79 -18.60 6.91
CA GLN A 420 -22.84 -17.71 8.07
C GLN A 420 -21.53 -17.67 8.83
#